data_beab0c984e3e51897ff3d7459b97e01f
#
_entry.id   beab0c984e3e51897ff3d7459b97e01f
#
_cell.length_a   1.000
_cell.length_b   1.000
_cell.length_c   1.000
_cell.angle_alpha   90.00
_cell.angle_beta   90.00
_cell.angle_gamma   90.00
#
_symmetry.space_group_name_H-M   'P 1'
#
loop_
_entity.id
_entity.type
_entity.pdbx_description
1 polymer ?
#
loop_
_entity_poly.entity_id
_entity_poly.type
_entity_poly.pdbx_seq_one_letter_code
_entity_poly.pdbx_strand_id
1 'polypeptide(L)'
;METRISVMGGGSWATALIKILTANIDHVCWYMRNEQAIEHIKATKHNLNYLTDVHLNISKLHLTSDLNEAVAFSDYLVFSIPSAFLSDELEKLTTPLADKNIFSAIKGIEPKSGLIVGEYFNKIHHVPYSQLGIIAGPCHAEEVALERLSYLTIACLDEQKALFVANAMKRPYVKTKISDDVVGIEYAAMLKNIYALAAGIAH
;
A
#
# COMPACT_ATOMS: atom_id res chain seq x y z
N MET A 1 12.16 -18.88 -5.48
CA MET A 1 10.70 -18.64 -5.52
C MET A 1 10.47 -17.34 -6.25
N GLU A 2 9.49 -17.29 -7.10
CA GLU A 2 9.08 -16.08 -7.81
C GLU A 2 8.43 -15.13 -6.81
N THR A 3 8.93 -13.90 -6.73
CA THR A 3 8.48 -12.97 -5.70
C THR A 3 7.17 -12.31 -6.10
N ARG A 4 6.16 -12.40 -5.24
CA ARG A 4 4.81 -11.90 -5.46
C ARG A 4 4.46 -10.85 -4.43
N ILE A 5 3.72 -9.84 -4.86
CA ILE A 5 3.18 -8.79 -3.99
C ILE A 5 1.68 -8.68 -4.23
N SER A 6 0.91 -8.53 -3.16
CA SER A 6 -0.52 -8.18 -3.25
C SER A 6 -0.74 -6.76 -2.75
N VAL A 7 -1.51 -5.97 -3.50
CA VAL A 7 -1.94 -4.62 -3.11
C VAL A 7 -3.41 -4.65 -2.74
N MET A 8 -3.71 -4.21 -1.52
CA MET A 8 -5.05 -4.17 -0.95
C MET A 8 -5.63 -2.76 -1.02
N GLY A 9 -6.67 -2.57 -1.85
CA GLY A 9 -7.35 -1.28 -2.03
C GLY A 9 -7.44 -0.85 -3.48
N GLY A 10 -8.46 -0.07 -3.85
CA GLY A 10 -8.77 0.33 -5.23
C GLY A 10 -8.67 1.85 -5.50
N GLY A 11 -8.12 2.63 -4.55
CA GLY A 11 -8.04 4.09 -4.64
C GLY A 11 -6.87 4.62 -5.47
N SER A 12 -6.71 5.96 -5.49
CA SER A 12 -5.62 6.62 -6.24
C SER A 12 -4.24 6.10 -5.87
N TRP A 13 -3.97 5.97 -4.55
CA TRP A 13 -2.66 5.50 -4.10
C TRP A 13 -2.39 4.05 -4.48
N ALA A 14 -3.40 3.16 -4.35
CA ALA A 14 -3.29 1.77 -4.83
C ALA A 14 -3.00 1.73 -6.34
N THR A 15 -3.70 2.53 -7.15
CA THR A 15 -3.47 2.61 -8.60
C THR A 15 -2.04 3.06 -8.93
N ALA A 16 -1.52 4.06 -8.21
CA ALA A 16 -0.13 4.52 -8.37
C ALA A 16 0.88 3.43 -7.97
N LEU A 17 0.63 2.72 -6.86
CA LEU A 17 1.46 1.58 -6.43
C LEU A 17 1.48 0.46 -7.47
N ILE A 18 0.34 0.10 -8.04
CA ILE A 18 0.25 -0.91 -9.11
C ILE A 18 1.06 -0.49 -10.33
N LYS A 19 0.97 0.78 -10.76
CA LYS A 19 1.80 1.30 -11.87
C LYS A 19 3.28 1.14 -11.59
N ILE A 20 3.72 1.46 -10.35
CA ILE A 20 5.13 1.32 -9.96
C ILE A 20 5.55 -0.15 -9.93
N LEU A 21 4.79 -1.00 -9.22
CA LEU A 21 5.15 -2.38 -8.93
C LEU A 21 5.20 -3.24 -10.20
N THR A 22 4.23 -3.11 -11.10
CA THR A 22 4.18 -3.89 -12.35
C THR A 22 5.34 -3.59 -13.32
N ALA A 23 6.11 -2.54 -13.05
CA ALA A 23 7.33 -2.25 -13.80
C ALA A 23 8.51 -3.15 -13.38
N ASN A 24 8.52 -3.63 -12.13
CA ASN A 24 9.64 -4.38 -11.56
C ASN A 24 9.26 -5.81 -11.13
N ILE A 25 7.97 -6.10 -10.96
CA ILE A 25 7.42 -7.38 -10.52
C ILE A 25 6.51 -7.92 -11.62
N ASP A 26 6.66 -9.21 -11.95
CA ASP A 26 5.90 -9.83 -13.02
C ASP A 26 4.55 -10.40 -12.58
N HIS A 27 4.39 -10.67 -11.27
CA HIS A 27 3.15 -11.19 -10.70
C HIS A 27 2.72 -10.35 -9.50
N VAL A 28 1.78 -9.42 -9.73
CA VAL A 28 1.17 -8.56 -8.71
C VAL A 28 -0.31 -8.89 -8.60
N CYS A 29 -0.78 -9.20 -7.40
CA CYS A 29 -2.20 -9.30 -7.14
C CYS A 29 -2.75 -7.93 -6.72
N TRP A 30 -3.90 -7.58 -7.24
CA TRP A 30 -4.59 -6.34 -6.88
C TRP A 30 -6.00 -6.63 -6.42
N TYR A 31 -6.21 -6.48 -5.12
CA TYR A 31 -7.51 -6.61 -4.48
C TYR A 31 -8.28 -5.30 -4.49
N MET A 32 -9.53 -5.34 -4.91
CA MET A 32 -10.48 -4.24 -4.78
C MET A 32 -11.92 -4.76 -4.64
N ARG A 33 -12.70 -4.16 -3.75
CA ARG A 33 -14.07 -4.59 -3.44
C ARG A 33 -15.05 -4.49 -4.62
N ASN A 34 -14.77 -3.57 -5.54
CA ASN A 34 -15.68 -3.23 -6.63
C ASN A 34 -15.38 -4.08 -7.87
N GLU A 35 -16.20 -5.10 -8.09
CA GLU A 35 -16.10 -6.00 -9.26
C GLU A 35 -16.28 -5.25 -10.58
N GLN A 36 -17.14 -4.22 -10.62
CA GLN A 36 -17.31 -3.41 -11.83
C GLN A 36 -16.03 -2.66 -12.19
N ALA A 37 -15.28 -2.19 -11.18
CA ALA A 37 -13.98 -1.58 -11.41
C ALA A 37 -12.96 -2.60 -11.94
N ILE A 38 -12.98 -3.83 -11.44
CA ILE A 38 -12.14 -4.93 -11.95
C ILE A 38 -12.43 -5.20 -13.43
N GLU A 39 -13.71 -5.38 -13.78
CA GLU A 39 -14.11 -5.62 -15.17
C GLU A 39 -13.76 -4.45 -16.08
N HIS A 40 -13.94 -3.21 -15.60
CA HIS A 40 -13.50 -2.03 -16.35
C HIS A 40 -11.99 -2.03 -16.60
N ILE A 41 -11.17 -2.33 -15.57
CA ILE A 41 -9.71 -2.42 -15.72
C ILE A 41 -9.31 -3.50 -16.72
N LYS A 42 -9.94 -4.67 -16.67
CA LYS A 42 -9.68 -5.76 -17.64
C LYS A 42 -9.97 -5.32 -19.07
N ALA A 43 -11.06 -4.58 -19.28
CA ALA A 43 -11.51 -4.14 -20.60
C ALA A 43 -10.71 -2.96 -21.14
N THR A 44 -10.39 -1.97 -20.30
CA THR A 44 -9.85 -0.67 -20.73
C THR A 44 -8.38 -0.46 -20.38
N LYS A 45 -7.83 -1.24 -19.44
CA LYS A 45 -6.51 -1.08 -18.83
C LYS A 45 -6.36 0.22 -18.02
N HIS A 46 -7.48 0.79 -17.57
CA HIS A 46 -7.54 2.00 -16.75
C HIS A 46 -8.43 1.77 -15.52
N ASN A 47 -8.11 2.43 -14.40
CA ASN A 47 -9.00 2.42 -13.24
C ASN A 47 -10.25 3.25 -13.54
N LEU A 48 -11.41 2.75 -13.11
CA LEU A 48 -12.71 3.38 -13.40
C LEU A 48 -12.85 4.78 -12.77
N ASN A 49 -12.37 4.95 -11.54
CA ASN A 49 -12.65 6.14 -10.72
C ASN A 49 -11.41 6.91 -10.26
N TYR A 50 -10.22 6.33 -10.37
CA TYR A 50 -9.01 6.87 -9.77
C TYR A 50 -7.85 6.84 -10.77
N LEU A 51 -7.21 8.00 -10.99
CA LEU A 51 -6.10 8.12 -11.94
C LEU A 51 -6.46 7.51 -13.31
N THR A 52 -7.60 7.90 -13.84
CA THR A 52 -8.23 7.32 -15.04
C THR A 52 -7.35 7.35 -16.28
N ASP A 53 -6.40 8.29 -16.34
CA ASP A 53 -5.44 8.43 -17.44
C ASP A 53 -4.23 7.48 -17.34
N VAL A 54 -4.08 6.79 -16.19
CA VAL A 54 -2.97 5.85 -15.99
C VAL A 54 -3.25 4.56 -16.74
N HIS A 55 -2.39 4.25 -17.72
CA HIS A 55 -2.41 2.96 -18.40
C HIS A 55 -1.74 1.89 -17.52
N LEU A 56 -2.45 0.79 -17.26
CA LEU A 56 -2.03 -0.31 -16.40
C LEU A 56 -1.56 -1.51 -17.24
N ASN A 57 -0.46 -2.14 -16.83
CA ASN A 57 0.00 -3.37 -17.41
C ASN A 57 -0.75 -4.58 -16.84
N ILE A 58 -1.93 -4.88 -17.39
CA ILE A 58 -2.79 -5.95 -16.90
C ILE A 58 -2.21 -7.35 -17.11
N SER A 59 -1.24 -7.55 -18.00
CA SER A 59 -0.62 -8.86 -18.20
C SER A 59 0.18 -9.36 -17.00
N LYS A 60 0.54 -8.45 -16.08
CA LYS A 60 1.25 -8.74 -14.83
C LYS A 60 0.32 -8.73 -13.61
N LEU A 61 -0.99 -8.51 -13.82
CA LEU A 61 -1.94 -8.35 -12.74
C LEU A 61 -2.86 -9.55 -12.59
N HIS A 62 -2.96 -10.03 -11.36
CA HIS A 62 -4.05 -10.87 -10.90
C HIS A 62 -5.06 -9.97 -10.17
N LEU A 63 -6.22 -9.74 -10.78
CA LEU A 63 -7.28 -8.87 -10.26
C LEU A 63 -8.33 -9.70 -9.54
N THR A 64 -8.63 -9.38 -8.29
CA THR A 64 -9.61 -10.12 -7.50
C THR A 64 -10.43 -9.21 -6.57
N SER A 65 -11.69 -9.60 -6.31
CA SER A 65 -12.54 -9.03 -5.26
C SER A 65 -12.57 -9.91 -4.00
N ASP A 66 -11.87 -11.04 -3.99
CA ASP A 66 -11.72 -11.90 -2.82
C ASP A 66 -10.46 -11.54 -2.04
N LEU A 67 -10.65 -11.04 -0.80
CA LEU A 67 -9.56 -10.66 0.09
C LEU A 67 -8.70 -11.87 0.49
N ASN A 68 -9.32 -13.04 0.70
CA ASN A 68 -8.60 -14.25 1.08
C ASN A 68 -7.73 -14.77 -0.06
N GLU A 69 -8.23 -14.72 -1.30
CA GLU A 69 -7.45 -15.04 -2.49
C GLU A 69 -6.21 -14.12 -2.60
N ALA A 70 -6.41 -12.81 -2.41
CA ALA A 70 -5.32 -11.85 -2.47
C ALA A 70 -4.27 -12.06 -1.37
N VAL A 71 -4.68 -12.42 -0.15
CA VAL A 71 -3.76 -12.75 0.96
C VAL A 71 -3.03 -14.07 0.70
N ALA A 72 -3.70 -15.07 0.13
CA ALA A 72 -3.08 -16.36 -0.20
C ALA A 72 -2.07 -16.25 -1.35
N PHE A 73 -2.25 -15.30 -2.27
CA PHE A 73 -1.44 -15.12 -3.47
C PHE A 73 0.03 -14.82 -3.20
N SER A 74 0.34 -14.06 -2.14
CA SER A 74 1.71 -13.59 -1.89
C SER A 74 2.08 -13.56 -0.41
N ASP A 75 3.39 -13.47 -0.14
CA ASP A 75 3.94 -13.30 1.21
C ASP A 75 4.10 -11.82 1.59
N TYR A 76 4.04 -10.91 0.61
CA TYR A 76 4.13 -9.45 0.81
C TYR A 76 2.80 -8.80 0.48
N LEU A 77 2.20 -8.15 1.47
CA LEU A 77 0.90 -7.49 1.37
C LEU A 77 1.08 -5.98 1.56
N VAL A 78 0.66 -5.18 0.59
CA VAL A 78 0.69 -3.71 0.69
C VAL A 78 -0.73 -3.21 0.89
N PHE A 79 -1.01 -2.68 2.08
CA PHE A 79 -2.33 -2.14 2.41
C PHE A 79 -2.44 -0.65 2.06
N SER A 80 -3.43 -0.33 1.24
CA SER A 80 -3.77 1.03 0.78
C SER A 80 -5.28 1.29 0.86
N ILE A 81 -5.93 0.68 1.85
CA ILE A 81 -7.34 0.89 2.19
C ILE A 81 -7.41 2.10 3.14
N PRO A 82 -8.38 3.02 3.01
CA PRO A 82 -8.53 4.08 4.01
C PRO A 82 -8.73 3.50 5.41
N SER A 83 -8.05 4.06 6.43
CA SER A 83 -8.05 3.52 7.81
C SER A 83 -9.46 3.31 8.38
N ALA A 84 -10.42 4.17 7.99
CA ALA A 84 -11.81 4.06 8.42
C ALA A 84 -12.53 2.77 7.97
N PHE A 85 -12.00 2.07 6.97
CA PHE A 85 -12.61 0.84 6.44
C PHE A 85 -11.73 -0.39 6.67
N LEU A 86 -10.57 -0.22 7.31
CA LEU A 86 -9.59 -1.29 7.44
C LEU A 86 -10.13 -2.47 8.26
N SER A 87 -10.67 -2.20 9.45
CA SER A 87 -11.21 -3.24 10.34
C SER A 87 -12.40 -3.97 9.70
N ASP A 88 -13.35 -3.24 9.12
CA ASP A 88 -14.52 -3.87 8.46
C ASP A 88 -14.11 -4.75 7.28
N GLU A 89 -13.02 -4.40 6.60
CA GLU A 89 -12.51 -5.20 5.50
C GLU A 89 -11.80 -6.44 6.00
N LEU A 90 -11.00 -6.31 7.07
CA LEU A 90 -10.27 -7.45 7.65
C LEU A 90 -11.17 -8.41 8.44
N GLU A 91 -12.37 -8.01 8.87
CA GLU A 91 -13.37 -8.93 9.45
C GLU A 91 -13.81 -10.03 8.47
N LYS A 92 -13.68 -9.80 7.16
CA LYS A 92 -13.98 -10.79 6.10
C LYS A 92 -12.87 -11.83 5.91
N LEU A 93 -11.72 -11.61 6.53
CA LEU A 93 -10.55 -12.43 6.34
C LEU A 93 -10.63 -13.71 7.17
N THR A 94 -10.48 -14.84 6.50
CA THR A 94 -10.38 -16.16 7.13
C THR A 94 -8.94 -16.70 7.11
N THR A 95 -8.09 -16.13 6.26
CA THR A 95 -6.68 -16.49 6.12
C THR A 95 -5.85 -15.74 7.16
N PRO A 96 -5.02 -16.41 7.98
CA PRO A 96 -4.16 -15.74 8.96
C PRO A 96 -3.17 -14.77 8.32
N LEU A 97 -2.88 -13.67 9.03
CA LEU A 97 -1.90 -12.67 8.61
C LEU A 97 -0.55 -12.82 9.33
N ALA A 98 -0.46 -13.64 10.39
CA ALA A 98 0.72 -13.73 11.26
C ALA A 98 2.02 -14.09 10.52
N ASP A 99 1.93 -14.84 9.43
CA ASP A 99 3.08 -15.25 8.64
C ASP A 99 3.34 -14.34 7.40
N LYS A 100 2.57 -13.25 7.26
CA LYS A 100 2.68 -12.34 6.13
C LYS A 100 3.55 -11.13 6.45
N ASN A 101 4.28 -10.63 5.45
CA ASN A 101 4.99 -9.35 5.54
C ASN A 101 4.03 -8.23 5.11
N ILE A 102 3.62 -7.41 6.06
CA ILE A 102 2.62 -6.36 5.84
C ILE A 102 3.29 -5.01 5.75
N PHE A 103 3.08 -4.33 4.63
CA PHE A 103 3.52 -2.96 4.41
C PHE A 103 2.30 -2.03 4.32
N SER A 104 2.16 -1.14 5.29
CA SER A 104 1.07 -0.17 5.31
C SER A 104 1.44 1.09 4.54
N ALA A 105 0.61 1.47 3.59
CA ALA A 105 0.62 2.78 2.93
C ALA A 105 -0.58 3.64 3.39
N ILE A 106 -1.22 3.24 4.48
CA ILE A 106 -2.39 3.89 5.08
C ILE A 106 -1.93 5.07 5.92
N LYS A 107 -2.65 6.18 5.84
CA LYS A 107 -2.42 7.37 6.66
C LYS A 107 -3.54 7.50 7.69
N GLY A 108 -3.18 7.55 8.97
CA GLY A 108 -4.14 7.71 10.06
C GLY A 108 -4.16 6.54 11.04
N ILE A 109 -5.17 6.55 11.90
CA ILE A 109 -5.43 5.53 12.93
C ILE A 109 -6.61 4.66 12.51
N GLU A 110 -6.67 3.44 13.02
CA GLU A 110 -7.87 2.61 12.93
C GLU A 110 -8.88 3.12 13.98
N PRO A 111 -10.09 3.57 13.55
CA PRO A 111 -10.96 4.37 14.42
C PRO A 111 -11.63 3.58 15.55
N LYS A 112 -11.87 2.27 15.41
CA LYS A 112 -12.50 1.45 16.44
C LYS A 112 -11.56 1.19 17.61
N SER A 113 -10.30 0.95 17.35
CA SER A 113 -9.27 0.66 18.36
C SER A 113 -8.49 1.89 18.82
N GLY A 114 -8.45 2.96 18.02
CA GLY A 114 -7.59 4.12 18.23
C GLY A 114 -6.10 3.85 18.02
N LEU A 115 -5.74 2.71 17.46
CA LEU A 115 -4.35 2.31 17.21
C LEU A 115 -3.84 2.84 15.86
N ILE A 116 -2.55 3.14 15.78
CA ILE A 116 -1.88 3.27 14.49
C ILE A 116 -1.92 1.92 13.77
N VAL A 117 -1.86 1.94 12.44
CA VAL A 117 -2.15 0.74 11.63
C VAL A 117 -1.14 -0.39 11.91
N GLY A 118 0.14 -0.07 12.11
CA GLY A 118 1.15 -1.06 12.49
C GLY A 118 0.82 -1.73 13.84
N GLU A 119 0.44 -0.96 14.86
CA GLU A 119 0.00 -1.53 16.14
C GLU A 119 -1.29 -2.35 15.99
N TYR A 120 -2.21 -1.93 15.14
CA TYR A 120 -3.44 -2.68 14.86
C TYR A 120 -3.13 -4.07 14.31
N PHE A 121 -2.28 -4.17 13.28
CA PHE A 121 -1.85 -5.46 12.76
C PHE A 121 -1.11 -6.31 13.80
N ASN A 122 -0.27 -5.70 14.63
CA ASN A 122 0.45 -6.43 15.66
C ASN A 122 -0.49 -6.96 16.77
N LYS A 123 -1.33 -6.09 17.35
CA LYS A 123 -2.15 -6.43 18.53
C LYS A 123 -3.36 -7.28 18.18
N ILE A 124 -4.00 -7.04 17.03
CA ILE A 124 -5.27 -7.69 16.65
C ILE A 124 -5.02 -8.89 15.73
N HIS A 125 -4.08 -8.79 14.79
CA HIS A 125 -3.80 -9.85 13.83
C HIS A 125 -2.52 -10.63 14.12
N HIS A 126 -1.84 -10.34 15.26
CA HIS A 126 -0.65 -11.03 15.75
C HIS A 126 0.54 -11.05 14.77
N VAL A 127 0.62 -10.04 13.91
CA VAL A 127 1.74 -9.88 12.99
C VAL A 127 2.96 -9.35 13.75
N PRO A 128 4.10 -10.06 13.75
CA PRO A 128 5.30 -9.59 14.42
C PRO A 128 5.81 -8.26 13.85
N TYR A 129 6.37 -7.38 14.69
CA TYR A 129 6.94 -6.11 14.21
C TYR A 129 8.04 -6.28 13.17
N SER A 130 8.79 -7.40 13.20
CA SER A 130 9.77 -7.74 12.15
C SER A 130 9.17 -8.05 10.78
N GLN A 131 7.84 -8.19 10.71
CA GLN A 131 7.08 -8.41 9.48
C GLN A 131 6.21 -7.20 9.11
N LEU A 132 6.27 -6.13 9.93
CA LEU A 132 5.55 -4.89 9.68
C LEU A 132 6.45 -3.84 9.05
N GLY A 133 5.96 -3.19 8.01
CA GLY A 133 6.61 -2.07 7.38
C GLY A 133 5.63 -0.95 7.03
N ILE A 134 6.19 0.23 6.81
CA ILE A 134 5.44 1.43 6.42
C ILE A 134 6.00 1.96 5.11
N ILE A 135 5.11 2.32 4.20
CA ILE A 135 5.41 3.05 2.97
C ILE A 135 4.88 4.46 3.12
N ALA A 136 5.75 5.43 3.32
CA ALA A 136 5.39 6.82 3.53
C ALA A 136 6.24 7.78 2.69
N GLY A 137 5.73 8.99 2.46
CA GLY A 137 6.48 10.03 1.75
C GLY A 137 5.65 11.27 1.48
N PRO A 138 6.31 12.38 1.15
CA PRO A 138 5.65 13.65 0.81
C PRO A 138 5.25 13.69 -0.67
N CYS A 139 4.58 12.64 -1.16
CA CYS A 139 4.13 12.55 -2.55
C CYS A 139 2.61 12.34 -2.64
N HIS A 140 2.05 12.75 -3.76
CA HIS A 140 0.65 12.54 -4.11
C HIS A 140 0.54 11.49 -5.21
N ALA A 141 -0.54 10.71 -5.19
CA ALA A 141 -0.76 9.66 -6.18
C ALA A 141 -0.76 10.18 -7.62
N GLU A 142 -1.33 11.36 -7.82
CA GLU A 142 -1.39 12.08 -9.09
C GLU A 142 0.01 12.44 -9.61
N GLU A 143 0.90 12.90 -8.74
CA GLU A 143 2.28 13.24 -9.09
C GLU A 143 3.08 11.99 -9.48
N VAL A 144 2.90 10.90 -8.73
CA VAL A 144 3.50 9.59 -9.05
C VAL A 144 2.96 9.07 -10.38
N ALA A 145 1.66 9.21 -10.61
CA ALA A 145 1.02 8.81 -11.86
C ALA A 145 1.59 9.56 -13.08
N LEU A 146 1.89 10.85 -12.91
CA LEU A 146 2.51 11.73 -13.91
C LEU A 146 4.05 11.57 -13.98
N GLU A 147 4.62 10.59 -13.29
CA GLU A 147 6.05 10.30 -13.26
C GLU A 147 6.92 11.47 -12.75
N ARG A 148 6.33 12.32 -11.89
CA ARG A 148 7.07 13.39 -11.21
C ARG A 148 7.97 12.83 -10.12
N LEU A 149 9.11 13.48 -9.89
CA LEU A 149 10.06 13.07 -8.87
C LEU A 149 9.40 12.96 -7.51
N SER A 150 9.40 11.76 -6.97
CA SER A 150 8.73 11.39 -5.73
C SER A 150 9.70 10.69 -4.78
N TYR A 151 9.55 10.95 -3.49
CA TYR A 151 10.38 10.35 -2.44
C TYR A 151 9.52 9.48 -1.54
N LEU A 152 9.94 8.23 -1.35
CA LEU A 152 9.29 7.28 -0.45
C LEU A 152 10.28 6.78 0.60
N THR A 153 9.84 6.71 1.84
CA THR A 153 10.54 5.98 2.91
C THR A 153 9.85 4.65 3.09
N ILE A 154 10.64 3.58 3.07
CA ILE A 154 10.19 2.22 3.36
C ILE A 154 10.77 1.85 4.72
N ALA A 155 9.93 1.85 5.74
CA ALA A 155 10.35 1.50 7.10
C ALA A 155 10.00 0.04 7.41
N CYS A 156 10.96 -0.71 7.95
CA CYS A 156 10.76 -2.06 8.48
C CYS A 156 11.95 -2.39 9.39
N LEU A 157 11.71 -3.08 10.51
CA LEU A 157 12.80 -3.55 11.39
C LEU A 157 13.72 -4.55 10.68
N ASP A 158 13.18 -5.34 9.75
CA ASP A 158 13.96 -6.24 8.89
C ASP A 158 14.41 -5.47 7.64
N GLU A 159 15.70 -5.13 7.60
CA GLU A 159 16.31 -4.39 6.50
C GLU A 159 16.15 -5.09 5.15
N GLN A 160 16.22 -6.42 5.10
CA GLN A 160 16.10 -7.16 3.85
C GLN A 160 14.70 -7.05 3.25
N LYS A 161 13.67 -7.05 4.10
CA LYS A 161 12.29 -6.83 3.68
C LYS A 161 12.07 -5.39 3.21
N ALA A 162 12.64 -4.41 3.93
CA ALA A 162 12.60 -3.01 3.50
C ALA A 162 13.27 -2.81 2.14
N LEU A 163 14.46 -3.39 1.93
CA LEU A 163 15.20 -3.36 0.67
C LEU A 163 14.42 -4.02 -0.47
N PHE A 164 13.80 -5.17 -0.19
CA PHE A 164 12.97 -5.86 -1.18
C PHE A 164 11.84 -4.94 -1.69
N VAL A 165 11.05 -4.36 -0.78
CA VAL A 165 9.94 -3.46 -1.15
C VAL A 165 10.47 -2.19 -1.82
N ALA A 166 11.57 -1.62 -1.31
CA ALA A 166 12.21 -0.44 -1.91
C ALA A 166 12.64 -0.69 -3.36
N ASN A 167 13.24 -1.86 -3.64
CA ASN A 167 13.64 -2.25 -4.98
C ASN A 167 12.43 -2.53 -5.89
N ALA A 168 11.38 -3.16 -5.36
CA ALA A 168 10.13 -3.37 -6.08
C ALA A 168 9.47 -2.04 -6.51
N MET A 169 9.68 -0.98 -5.73
CA MET A 169 9.14 0.36 -6.01
C MET A 169 10.09 1.29 -6.76
N LYS A 170 11.29 0.85 -7.12
CA LYS A 170 12.30 1.69 -7.75
C LYS A 170 11.91 2.09 -9.18
N ARG A 171 11.91 3.41 -9.45
CA ARG A 171 11.68 4.00 -10.78
C ARG A 171 12.63 5.17 -10.99
N PRO A 172 12.88 5.64 -12.22
CA PRO A 172 13.67 6.86 -12.44
C PRO A 172 13.15 8.06 -11.65
N TYR A 173 11.82 8.15 -11.53
CA TYR A 173 11.10 9.21 -10.84
C TYR A 173 10.70 8.88 -9.39
N VAL A 174 10.98 7.66 -8.87
CA VAL A 174 10.74 7.29 -7.47
C VAL A 174 12.08 7.01 -6.79
N LYS A 175 12.40 7.83 -5.81
CA LYS A 175 13.56 7.64 -4.93
C LYS A 175 13.11 7.03 -3.62
N THR A 176 13.68 5.89 -3.27
CA THR A 176 13.37 5.19 -2.02
C THR A 176 14.49 5.36 -1.01
N LYS A 177 14.13 5.53 0.27
CA LYS A 177 15.01 5.47 1.43
C LYS A 177 14.47 4.40 2.37
N ILE A 178 15.34 3.61 2.99
CA ILE A 178 14.95 2.64 4.02
C ILE A 178 15.17 3.22 5.41
N SER A 179 14.41 2.73 6.40
CA SER A 179 14.51 3.09 7.81
C SER A 179 14.09 1.89 8.67
N ASP A 180 14.59 1.80 9.88
CA ASP A 180 14.14 0.87 10.91
C ASP A 180 13.09 1.49 11.86
N ASP A 181 12.89 2.80 11.79
CA ASP A 181 11.91 3.53 12.61
C ASP A 181 10.48 3.40 12.04
N VAL A 182 9.89 2.22 12.21
CA VAL A 182 8.52 1.92 11.74
C VAL A 182 7.50 2.84 12.40
N VAL A 183 7.59 3.01 13.73
CA VAL A 183 6.62 3.77 14.52
C VAL A 183 6.72 5.27 14.23
N GLY A 184 7.93 5.84 14.25
CA GLY A 184 8.13 7.26 13.98
C GLY A 184 7.71 7.67 12.57
N ILE A 185 8.02 6.83 11.55
CA ILE A 185 7.59 7.08 10.15
C ILE A 185 6.07 7.01 10.01
N GLU A 186 5.40 6.10 10.71
CA GLU A 186 3.94 6.00 10.68
C GLU A 186 3.28 7.23 11.33
N TYR A 187 3.76 7.65 12.51
CA TYR A 187 3.29 8.89 13.15
C TYR A 187 3.54 10.12 12.28
N ALA A 188 4.71 10.23 11.67
CA ALA A 188 5.03 11.34 10.76
C ALA A 188 4.07 11.40 9.57
N ALA A 189 3.74 10.24 8.98
CA ALA A 189 2.78 10.16 7.87
C ALA A 189 1.36 10.56 8.28
N MET A 190 0.93 10.18 9.50
CA MET A 190 -0.36 10.54 10.07
C MET A 190 -0.46 12.04 10.36
N LEU A 191 0.57 12.63 10.98
CA LEU A 191 0.59 14.04 11.40
C LEU A 191 0.85 15.02 10.24
N LYS A 192 1.28 14.53 9.07
CA LYS A 192 1.61 15.37 7.92
C LYS A 192 0.52 16.42 7.60
N ASN A 193 -0.74 16.00 7.61
CA ASN A 193 -1.86 16.89 7.25
C ASN A 193 -2.10 17.96 8.33
N ILE A 194 -1.84 17.65 9.60
CA ILE A 194 -1.92 18.61 10.72
C ILE A 194 -0.85 19.67 10.56
N TYR A 195 0.39 19.29 10.25
CA TYR A 195 1.47 20.24 9.98
C TYR A 195 1.22 21.09 8.73
N ALA A 196 0.66 20.49 7.68
CA ALA A 196 0.31 21.22 6.47
C ALA A 196 -0.77 22.27 6.73
N LEU A 197 -1.79 21.94 7.54
CA LEU A 197 -2.81 22.89 7.96
C LEU A 197 -2.23 24.03 8.80
N ALA A 198 -1.40 23.70 9.80
CA ALA A 198 -0.73 24.71 10.63
C ALA A 198 0.13 25.65 9.80
N ALA A 199 0.91 25.14 8.85
CA ALA A 199 1.72 25.94 7.94
C ALA A 199 0.86 26.87 7.07
N GLY A 200 -0.29 26.36 6.57
CA GLY A 200 -1.22 27.16 5.78
C GLY A 200 -1.93 28.29 6.55
N ILE A 201 -2.11 28.11 7.88
CA ILE A 201 -2.67 29.16 8.76
C ILE A 201 -1.61 30.24 9.05
N ALA A 202 -0.33 29.84 9.16
CA ALA A 202 0.77 30.75 9.46
C ALA A 202 1.27 31.56 8.26
N HIS A 203 0.81 31.23 7.04
CA HIS A 203 1.21 31.89 5.78
C HIS A 203 0.16 32.90 5.38
#